data_63f2e025f385b5b99cbd6f373535aa49
#
_entry.id   63f2e025f385b5b99cbd6f373535aa49
#
_cell.length_a   1.000
_cell.length_b   1.000
_cell.length_c   1.000
_cell.angle_alpha   90.00
_cell.angle_beta   90.00
_cell.angle_gamma   90.00
#
_symmetry.space_group_name_H-M   'P 1'
#
loop_
_entity.id
_entity.type
_entity.pdbx_description
1 polymer ?
#
loop_
_entity_poly.entity_id
_entity_poly.type
_entity_poly.pdbx_seq_one_letter_code
_entity_poly.pdbx_strand_id
1 'polypeptide(L)'
;MRSKYFSVEVQPVITSQTNNYSANDVLFDWTRFEIPLGTARLVSIMATIPGTDGAAANELDADIYFAKSVDGVDPPTLGNSNTALSNTKAIAARPHMIGGGRWDGTELADLGGAFTSYNLYNGSLMTAGAAGVTSKSAPILLEGERSELTTYVEDNETVRGTSGYQAIYMAASAQGVYNFGTAMLVDNGPGYAEGSTSINLDGTAGDILVAPGDRLLALNDGAVLGYVEAVTDDGSHTTITIKSPGINMAIQDGDEIGLLYPITYRLGFEY
;
A
#
# COMPACT_ATOMS: atom_id res chain seq x y z
N MET A 1 26.02 18.12 -16.18
CA MET A 1 24.56 17.85 -16.21
C MET A 1 24.04 18.14 -14.82
N ARG A 2 22.90 18.80 -14.67
CA ARG A 2 22.25 18.92 -13.36
C ARG A 2 21.35 17.70 -13.20
N SER A 3 21.55 16.93 -12.14
CA SER A 3 20.64 15.84 -11.77
C SER A 3 19.23 16.41 -11.56
N LYS A 4 18.23 15.72 -12.06
CA LYS A 4 16.83 16.05 -11.84
C LYS A 4 16.27 15.08 -10.80
N TYR A 5 15.52 15.64 -9.86
CA TYR A 5 14.85 14.87 -8.81
C TYR A 5 13.36 14.94 -9.01
N PHE A 6 12.67 13.82 -8.78
CA PHE A 6 11.22 13.76 -8.75
C PHE A 6 10.77 12.72 -7.74
N SER A 7 9.52 12.78 -7.34
CA SER A 7 8.92 11.80 -6.45
C SER A 7 7.65 11.24 -7.07
N VAL A 8 7.39 9.97 -6.77
CA VAL A 8 6.16 9.26 -7.16
C VAL A 8 5.51 8.71 -5.91
N GLU A 9 4.20 8.83 -5.82
CA GLU A 9 3.39 8.21 -4.79
C GLU A 9 2.85 6.88 -5.30
N VAL A 10 2.98 5.83 -4.46
CA VAL A 10 2.47 4.49 -4.74
C VAL A 10 1.58 4.07 -3.58
N GLN A 11 0.33 3.78 -3.88
CA GLN A 11 -0.71 3.43 -2.91
C GLN A 11 -1.23 2.03 -3.22
N PRO A 12 -0.66 0.97 -2.63
CA PRO A 12 -1.14 -0.39 -2.87
C PRO A 12 -2.48 -0.64 -2.18
N VAL A 13 -3.36 -1.37 -2.86
CA VAL A 13 -4.59 -1.89 -2.27
C VAL A 13 -4.24 -3.12 -1.43
N ILE A 14 -4.64 -3.11 -0.15
CA ILE A 14 -4.41 -4.21 0.78
C ILE A 14 -5.76 -4.63 1.36
N THR A 15 -6.20 -5.83 1.00
CA THR A 15 -7.53 -6.34 1.40
C THR A 15 -7.53 -7.10 2.73
N SER A 16 -6.40 -7.69 3.12
CA SER A 16 -6.27 -8.36 4.41
C SER A 16 -5.59 -7.44 5.41
N GLN A 17 -6.34 -6.78 6.28
CA GLN A 17 -5.80 -5.80 7.23
C GLN A 17 -5.87 -6.28 8.68
N THR A 18 -6.84 -7.10 9.03
CA THR A 18 -7.12 -7.53 10.41
C THR A 18 -6.46 -8.86 10.79
N ASN A 19 -6.04 -9.64 9.78
CA ASN A 19 -5.37 -10.92 9.99
C ASN A 19 -3.86 -10.75 10.08
N ASN A 20 -3.22 -11.54 10.94
CA ASN A 20 -1.77 -11.55 11.03
C ASN A 20 -1.13 -12.09 9.75
N TYR A 21 -0.21 -11.34 9.20
CA TYR A 21 0.73 -11.81 8.20
C TYR A 21 1.80 -12.69 8.85
N SER A 22 2.33 -13.61 8.08
CA SER A 22 3.49 -14.41 8.44
C SER A 22 4.66 -14.09 7.51
N ALA A 23 5.86 -14.52 7.85
CA ALA A 23 7.01 -14.32 6.98
C ALA A 23 6.78 -14.95 5.60
N ASN A 24 7.09 -14.21 4.54
CA ASN A 24 6.86 -14.49 3.12
C ASN A 24 5.39 -14.45 2.66
N ASP A 25 4.46 -13.96 3.47
CA ASP A 25 3.12 -13.65 2.96
C ASP A 25 3.17 -12.41 2.06
N VAL A 26 2.42 -12.44 0.97
CA VAL A 26 2.26 -11.29 0.08
C VAL A 26 1.57 -10.17 0.85
N LEU A 27 2.26 -9.05 1.02
CA LEU A 27 1.69 -7.87 1.67
C LEU A 27 0.75 -7.16 0.69
N PHE A 28 1.25 -6.90 -0.51
CA PHE A 28 0.46 -6.44 -1.65
C PHE A 28 1.09 -6.92 -2.95
N ASP A 29 0.24 -7.12 -3.96
CA ASP A 29 0.65 -7.53 -5.30
C ASP A 29 1.14 -6.32 -6.12
N TRP A 30 1.57 -6.57 -7.34
CA TRP A 30 2.13 -5.56 -8.23
C TRP A 30 1.23 -4.34 -8.37
N THR A 31 1.68 -3.23 -7.79
CA THR A 31 1.06 -1.91 -7.91
C THR A 31 1.85 -1.11 -8.93
N ARG A 32 1.20 -0.72 -10.02
CA ARG A 32 1.79 0.01 -11.14
C ARG A 32 2.00 1.48 -10.79
N PHE A 33 3.14 2.03 -11.19
CA PHE A 33 3.40 3.46 -11.19
C PHE A 33 4.25 3.84 -12.41
N GLU A 34 4.35 5.12 -12.70
CA GLU A 34 5.05 5.63 -13.86
C GLU A 34 6.20 6.54 -13.47
N ILE A 35 7.32 6.39 -14.17
CA ILE A 35 8.47 7.28 -14.07
C ILE A 35 8.84 7.77 -15.47
N PRO A 36 9.54 8.95 -15.65
CA PRO A 36 10.00 9.40 -16.94
C PRO A 36 10.89 8.35 -17.62
N LEU A 37 10.88 8.33 -18.97
CA LEU A 37 11.74 7.43 -19.76
C LEU A 37 13.22 7.64 -19.45
N GLY A 38 13.96 6.55 -19.38
CA GLY A 38 15.38 6.49 -19.07
C GLY A 38 15.65 5.80 -17.74
N THR A 39 16.91 5.56 -17.43
CA THR A 39 17.29 4.91 -16.18
C THR A 39 17.18 5.91 -15.03
N ALA A 40 16.34 5.60 -14.04
CA ALA A 40 16.19 6.39 -12.83
C ALA A 40 16.83 5.66 -11.63
N ARG A 41 17.54 6.41 -10.81
CA ARG A 41 18.12 5.93 -9.56
C ARG A 41 17.15 6.18 -8.41
N LEU A 42 16.73 5.13 -7.74
CA LEU A 42 15.97 5.26 -6.51
C LEU A 42 16.89 5.78 -5.39
N VAL A 43 16.56 6.93 -4.82
CA VAL A 43 17.37 7.60 -3.79
C VAL A 43 16.72 7.61 -2.43
N SER A 44 15.39 7.47 -2.36
CA SER A 44 14.67 7.38 -1.10
C SER A 44 13.36 6.59 -1.25
N ILE A 45 12.96 5.93 -0.19
CA ILE A 45 11.61 5.40 0.01
C ILE A 45 11.14 5.93 1.36
N MET A 46 9.96 6.52 1.38
CA MET A 46 9.25 6.86 2.59
C MET A 46 7.91 6.13 2.55
N ALA A 47 7.49 5.52 3.64
CA ALA A 47 6.13 5.02 3.78
C ALA A 47 5.43 5.67 4.96
N THR A 48 4.16 5.85 4.81
CA THR A 48 3.26 6.24 5.88
C THR A 48 2.30 5.08 6.12
N ILE A 49 2.23 4.62 7.36
CA ILE A 49 1.38 3.51 7.78
C ILE A 49 0.59 3.99 9.00
N PRO A 50 -0.73 3.83 9.06
CA PRO A 50 -1.51 4.12 10.26
C PRO A 50 -0.99 3.28 11.43
N GLY A 51 -0.94 3.85 12.63
CA GLY A 51 -0.66 3.10 13.85
C GLY A 51 -1.78 2.11 14.17
N THR A 52 -1.48 1.09 14.96
CA THR A 52 -2.50 0.24 15.55
C THR A 52 -3.03 0.91 16.82
N ASP A 53 -4.34 1.03 16.97
CA ASP A 53 -5.05 1.51 18.17
C ASP A 53 -4.48 2.77 18.88
N GLY A 54 -3.74 3.60 18.17
CA GLY A 54 -3.17 4.84 18.67
C GLY A 54 -2.07 4.68 19.72
N ALA A 55 -1.67 3.45 20.09
CA ALA A 55 -0.79 3.20 21.23
C ALA A 55 0.56 2.57 20.89
N ALA A 56 0.71 1.91 19.77
CA ALA A 56 1.94 1.25 19.36
C ALA A 56 2.38 1.62 17.95
N ALA A 57 3.66 1.86 17.79
CA ALA A 57 4.25 1.96 16.47
C ALA A 57 4.18 0.62 15.75
N ASN A 58 3.74 0.62 14.50
CA ASN A 58 3.74 -0.57 13.67
C ASN A 58 5.15 -0.81 13.11
N GLU A 59 5.81 -1.83 13.61
CA GLU A 59 7.09 -2.28 13.07
C GLU A 59 6.84 -3.28 11.95
N LEU A 60 6.76 -2.79 10.72
CA LEU A 60 6.59 -3.62 9.54
C LEU A 60 7.93 -3.94 8.90
N ASP A 61 8.37 -5.19 9.01
CA ASP A 61 9.46 -5.72 8.20
C ASP A 61 8.92 -6.28 6.89
N ALA A 62 9.48 -5.84 5.78
CA ALA A 62 9.03 -6.28 4.46
C ALA A 62 10.17 -6.40 3.45
N ASP A 63 10.07 -7.32 2.52
CA ASP A 63 10.85 -7.30 1.29
C ASP A 63 10.05 -6.59 0.20
N ILE A 64 10.66 -5.56 -0.38
CA ILE A 64 10.10 -4.77 -1.47
C ILE A 64 10.72 -5.24 -2.78
N TYR A 65 9.86 -5.40 -3.79
CA TYR A 65 10.23 -5.85 -5.13
C TYR A 65 9.87 -4.80 -6.16
N PHE A 66 10.75 -4.62 -7.15
CA PHE A 66 10.47 -3.81 -8.33
C PHE A 66 10.53 -4.69 -9.58
N ALA A 67 9.55 -4.49 -10.45
CA ALA A 67 9.43 -5.23 -11.71
C ALA A 67 9.05 -4.29 -12.86
N LYS A 68 9.18 -4.79 -14.07
CA LYS A 68 8.73 -4.14 -15.31
C LYS A 68 7.90 -5.09 -16.16
N SER A 69 7.13 -4.55 -17.09
CA SER A 69 6.55 -5.34 -18.17
C SER A 69 7.65 -5.90 -19.07
N VAL A 70 7.38 -7.02 -19.70
CA VAL A 70 8.25 -7.62 -20.69
C VAL A 70 7.42 -7.88 -21.96
N ASP A 71 7.81 -7.27 -23.07
CA ASP A 71 7.08 -7.34 -24.34
C ASP A 71 5.59 -6.93 -24.23
N GLY A 72 5.30 -5.91 -23.42
CA GLY A 72 3.94 -5.43 -23.18
C GLY A 72 3.12 -6.29 -22.21
N VAL A 73 3.72 -7.32 -21.60
CA VAL A 73 3.07 -8.21 -20.63
C VAL A 73 3.46 -7.79 -19.23
N ASP A 74 2.47 -7.53 -18.40
CA ASP A 74 2.66 -7.15 -17.00
C ASP A 74 3.25 -8.29 -16.17
N PRO A 75 3.92 -8.00 -15.04
CA PRO A 75 4.41 -9.05 -14.15
C PRO A 75 3.25 -9.92 -13.66
N PRO A 76 3.41 -11.26 -13.67
CA PRO A 76 2.38 -12.18 -13.19
C PRO A 76 2.16 -12.00 -11.69
N THR A 77 0.91 -12.12 -11.25
CA THR A 77 0.50 -11.95 -9.84
C THR A 77 1.34 -12.80 -8.87
N LEU A 78 1.76 -12.19 -7.76
CA LEU A 78 2.39 -12.88 -6.63
C LEU A 78 1.37 -13.59 -5.75
N GLY A 79 0.12 -13.14 -5.73
CA GLY A 79 -0.99 -13.69 -4.96
C GLY A 79 -1.82 -12.62 -4.27
N ASN A 80 -2.83 -13.09 -3.57
CA ASN A 80 -3.65 -12.22 -2.73
C ASN A 80 -2.86 -11.80 -1.49
N SER A 81 -3.24 -10.66 -0.95
CA SER A 81 -2.79 -10.17 0.36
C SER A 81 -2.95 -11.26 1.42
N ASN A 82 -1.99 -11.39 2.31
CA ASN A 82 -1.93 -12.40 3.38
C ASN A 82 -1.97 -13.86 2.89
N THR A 83 -1.37 -14.14 1.76
CA THR A 83 -1.14 -15.52 1.27
C THR A 83 0.33 -15.76 1.05
N ALA A 84 0.81 -16.95 1.38
CA ALA A 84 2.22 -17.29 1.21
C ALA A 84 2.66 -17.16 -0.25
N LEU A 85 3.77 -16.45 -0.48
CA LEU A 85 4.40 -16.36 -1.79
C LEU A 85 4.89 -17.74 -2.24
N SER A 86 4.26 -18.29 -3.27
CA SER A 86 4.64 -19.60 -3.78
C SER A 86 5.86 -19.53 -4.69
N ASN A 87 6.69 -20.62 -4.67
CA ASN A 87 7.84 -20.75 -5.56
C ASN A 87 7.47 -20.63 -7.05
N THR A 88 6.31 -21.14 -7.44
CA THR A 88 5.84 -21.07 -8.83
C THR A 88 5.60 -19.63 -9.27
N LYS A 89 4.96 -18.82 -8.43
CA LYS A 89 4.71 -17.40 -8.70
C LYS A 89 6.01 -16.59 -8.71
N ALA A 90 6.91 -16.84 -7.75
CA ALA A 90 8.22 -16.21 -7.70
C ALA A 90 9.06 -16.52 -8.96
N ILE A 91 9.04 -17.77 -9.44
CA ILE A 91 9.73 -18.19 -10.67
C ILE A 91 9.12 -17.48 -11.88
N ALA A 92 7.79 -17.38 -11.96
CA ALA A 92 7.10 -16.71 -13.06
C ALA A 92 7.41 -15.20 -13.11
N ALA A 93 7.50 -14.55 -11.95
CA ALA A 93 7.82 -13.12 -11.86
C ALA A 93 9.30 -12.79 -12.17
N ARG A 94 10.21 -13.78 -12.04
CA ARG A 94 11.65 -13.58 -12.19
C ARG A 94 12.10 -12.82 -13.45
N PRO A 95 11.56 -13.08 -14.66
CA PRO A 95 11.98 -12.34 -15.87
C PRO A 95 11.65 -10.85 -15.82
N HIS A 96 10.67 -10.47 -15.02
CA HIS A 96 10.20 -9.10 -14.86
C HIS A 96 10.98 -8.30 -13.80
N MET A 97 11.68 -8.99 -12.89
CA MET A 97 12.37 -8.36 -11.76
C MET A 97 13.51 -7.45 -12.19
N ILE A 98 13.51 -6.21 -11.67
CA ILE A 98 14.54 -5.21 -11.95
C ILE A 98 15.22 -4.69 -10.68
N GLY A 99 14.71 -5.01 -9.51
CA GLY A 99 15.32 -4.62 -8.25
C GLY A 99 14.51 -5.07 -7.06
N GLY A 100 15.06 -4.83 -5.89
CA GLY A 100 14.39 -5.11 -4.62
C GLY A 100 15.27 -4.78 -3.43
N GLY A 101 14.68 -4.81 -2.26
CA GLY A 101 15.37 -4.55 -1.02
C GLY A 101 14.53 -4.88 0.19
N ARG A 102 15.18 -4.93 1.36
CA ARG A 102 14.52 -5.14 2.64
C ARG A 102 14.20 -3.80 3.28
N TRP A 103 13.00 -3.71 3.77
CA TRP A 103 12.53 -2.69 4.67
C TRP A 103 12.63 -3.21 6.10
N ASP A 104 13.33 -2.49 6.97
CA ASP A 104 13.48 -2.82 8.38
C ASP A 104 12.60 -1.86 9.18
N GLY A 105 11.60 -2.39 9.87
CA GLY A 105 10.60 -1.62 10.64
C GLY A 105 11.17 -0.92 11.87
N THR A 106 12.43 -1.19 12.26
CA THR A 106 13.07 -0.50 13.39
C THR A 106 13.52 0.92 13.03
N GLU A 107 13.65 1.27 11.76
CA GLU A 107 14.04 2.58 11.23
C GLU A 107 12.80 3.50 11.05
N LEU A 108 12.04 3.72 12.12
CA LEU A 108 10.79 4.46 12.07
C LEU A 108 10.87 5.84 12.76
N ALA A 109 10.02 6.76 12.28
CA ALA A 109 9.70 7.99 12.99
C ALA A 109 8.22 7.97 13.39
N ASP A 110 7.95 7.82 14.66
CA ASP A 110 6.60 7.82 15.20
C ASP A 110 6.08 9.27 15.32
N LEU A 111 4.88 9.52 14.82
CA LEU A 111 4.19 10.82 14.92
C LEU A 111 3.10 10.79 16.00
N GLY A 112 3.35 10.13 17.11
CA GLY A 112 2.46 10.14 18.27
C GLY A 112 1.53 8.94 18.36
N GLY A 113 1.90 7.80 17.78
CA GLY A 113 1.17 6.53 17.86
C GLY A 113 -0.02 6.41 16.90
N ALA A 114 -0.50 7.51 16.33
CA ALA A 114 -1.61 7.48 15.37
C ALA A 114 -1.16 7.07 13.98
N PHE A 115 0.06 7.39 13.60
CA PHE A 115 0.64 6.85 12.37
C PHE A 115 2.17 6.87 12.41
N THR A 116 2.77 5.99 11.67
CA THR A 116 4.20 5.77 11.63
C THR A 116 4.73 6.05 10.22
N SER A 117 5.81 6.82 10.16
CA SER A 117 6.50 7.13 8.91
C SER A 117 7.84 6.43 8.89
N TYR A 118 8.12 5.71 7.81
CA TYR A 118 9.38 5.02 7.59
C TYR A 118 10.16 5.72 6.49
N ASN A 119 11.43 6.01 6.75
CA ASN A 119 12.34 6.55 5.76
C ASN A 119 13.44 5.53 5.47
N LEU A 120 13.52 5.13 4.23
CA LEU A 120 14.63 4.32 3.73
C LEU A 120 15.53 5.18 2.87
N TYR A 121 16.78 5.29 3.27
CA TYR A 121 17.79 5.96 2.48
C TYR A 121 18.53 4.94 1.62
N ASN A 122 18.91 5.38 0.43
CA ASN A 122 19.75 4.61 -0.48
C ASN A 122 21.03 4.17 0.23
N GLY A 123 21.11 2.94 0.63
CA GLY A 123 22.21 2.40 1.42
C GLY A 123 21.78 1.41 2.48
N SER A 124 20.53 1.49 2.94
CA SER A 124 19.97 0.58 3.94
C SER A 124 19.15 -0.57 3.35
N LEU A 125 18.83 -0.50 2.07
CA LEU A 125 17.88 -1.39 1.40
C LEU A 125 18.35 -2.84 1.21
N MET A 126 19.55 -3.21 1.61
CA MET A 126 20.06 -4.55 1.35
C MET A 126 20.92 -5.09 2.49
N THR A 127 20.29 -5.56 3.53
CA THR A 127 20.92 -6.57 4.37
C THR A 127 20.05 -7.81 4.40
N ALA A 128 20.26 -8.72 3.47
CA ALA A 128 19.76 -10.07 3.65
C ALA A 128 20.52 -10.70 4.84
N GLY A 129 19.85 -10.74 5.96
CA GLY A 129 20.01 -11.55 7.09
C GLY A 129 21.35 -12.27 7.33
N ALA A 130 22.36 -11.60 7.85
CA ALA A 130 23.29 -12.16 8.79
C ALA A 130 23.80 -11.02 9.65
N ALA A 131 23.71 -11.15 10.95
CA ALA A 131 24.32 -10.23 11.90
C ALA A 131 25.78 -9.94 11.49
N GLY A 132 26.07 -8.67 11.15
CA GLY A 132 27.43 -8.21 10.90
C GLY A 132 27.81 -7.92 9.44
N VAL A 133 26.95 -8.07 8.46
CA VAL A 133 27.26 -7.65 7.09
C VAL A 133 26.69 -6.26 6.83
N THR A 134 27.49 -5.24 7.03
CA THR A 134 27.27 -3.92 6.45
C THR A 134 27.53 -4.00 4.96
N SER A 135 26.57 -4.47 4.17
CA SER A 135 26.66 -4.37 2.73
C SER A 135 26.38 -2.92 2.36
N LYS A 136 27.34 -2.25 1.75
CA LYS A 136 27.07 -1.00 1.03
C LYS A 136 26.18 -1.39 -0.14
N SER A 137 24.88 -1.06 -0.04
CA SER A 137 23.93 -1.37 -1.09
C SER A 137 24.32 -0.61 -2.36
N ALA A 138 24.35 -1.33 -3.48
CA ALA A 138 24.36 -0.68 -4.77
C ALA A 138 23.05 0.11 -4.95
N PRO A 139 23.09 1.28 -5.61
CA PRO A 139 21.87 2.01 -5.91
C PRO A 139 20.92 1.12 -6.76
N ILE A 140 19.63 1.14 -6.41
CA ILE A 140 18.62 0.48 -7.23
C ILE A 140 18.41 1.38 -8.47
N LEU A 141 18.73 0.84 -9.63
CA LEU A 141 18.49 1.48 -10.92
C LEU A 141 17.23 0.86 -11.52
N LEU A 142 16.24 1.70 -11.79
CA LEU A 142 14.98 1.27 -12.38
C LEU A 142 14.91 1.75 -13.83
N GLU A 143 14.64 0.80 -14.72
CA GLU A 143 14.36 1.06 -16.13
C GLU A 143 13.23 0.11 -16.53
N GLY A 144 12.09 0.70 -16.84
CA GLY A 144 10.88 -0.04 -17.21
C GLY A 144 10.72 -0.20 -18.72
N GLU A 145 9.59 -0.69 -19.11
CA GLU A 145 9.12 -0.65 -20.47
C GLU A 145 8.35 0.64 -20.72
N ARG A 146 8.36 1.14 -21.95
CA ARG A 146 7.59 2.35 -22.32
C ARG A 146 6.14 2.16 -21.95
N SER A 147 5.63 3.08 -21.15
CA SER A 147 4.30 2.98 -20.55
C SER A 147 3.19 2.95 -21.61
N GLU A 148 3.36 3.61 -22.74
CA GLU A 148 2.41 3.60 -23.85
C GLU A 148 2.25 2.23 -24.54
N LEU A 149 3.15 1.28 -24.30
CA LEU A 149 3.06 -0.10 -24.80
C LEU A 149 2.23 -0.99 -23.89
N THR A 150 1.98 -0.54 -22.66
CA THR A 150 1.23 -1.31 -21.67
C THR A 150 -0.19 -0.77 -21.51
N THR A 151 -1.12 -1.66 -21.22
CA THR A 151 -2.46 -1.31 -20.79
C THR A 151 -2.67 -1.80 -19.36
N TYR A 152 -3.47 -1.08 -18.58
CA TYR A 152 -3.82 -1.47 -17.22
C TYR A 152 -5.29 -1.16 -16.95
N VAL A 153 -5.83 -1.70 -15.87
CA VAL A 153 -7.22 -1.46 -15.48
C VAL A 153 -7.22 -0.44 -14.35
N GLU A 154 -7.96 0.65 -14.54
CA GLU A 154 -8.22 1.66 -13.54
C GLU A 154 -9.73 1.93 -13.53
N ASP A 155 -10.35 1.88 -12.37
CA ASP A 155 -11.81 2.06 -12.19
C ASP A 155 -12.67 1.21 -13.16
N ASN A 156 -12.27 -0.05 -13.39
CA ASN A 156 -12.86 -1.00 -14.33
C ASN A 156 -12.73 -0.64 -15.82
N GLU A 157 -11.96 0.38 -16.17
CA GLU A 157 -11.66 0.73 -17.55
C GLU A 157 -10.23 0.32 -17.92
N THR A 158 -10.06 -0.11 -19.18
CA THR A 158 -8.72 -0.40 -19.71
C THR A 158 -8.08 0.90 -20.17
N VAL A 159 -7.02 1.31 -19.48
CA VAL A 159 -6.30 2.56 -19.74
C VAL A 159 -4.95 2.25 -20.39
N ARG A 160 -4.51 3.13 -21.29
CA ARG A 160 -3.14 3.11 -21.83
C ARG A 160 -2.21 3.92 -20.94
N GLY A 161 -0.98 3.45 -20.84
CA GLY A 161 0.07 4.20 -20.16
C GLY A 161 0.40 5.53 -20.83
N THR A 162 1.05 6.41 -20.09
CA THR A 162 1.39 7.78 -20.52
C THR A 162 2.57 7.80 -21.46
N SER A 163 2.45 8.51 -22.58
CA SER A 163 3.56 8.71 -23.54
C SER A 163 4.70 9.52 -22.89
N GLY A 164 5.96 9.10 -23.12
CA GLY A 164 7.14 9.71 -22.50
C GLY A 164 7.46 9.20 -21.10
N TYR A 165 6.70 8.23 -20.61
CA TYR A 165 6.90 7.54 -19.33
C TYR A 165 7.16 6.05 -19.55
N GLN A 166 7.61 5.39 -18.50
CA GLN A 166 7.80 3.94 -18.44
C GLN A 166 7.08 3.39 -17.21
N ALA A 167 6.49 2.21 -17.38
CA ALA A 167 5.77 1.52 -16.31
C ALA A 167 6.75 0.74 -15.44
N ILE A 168 6.61 0.91 -14.15
CA ILE A 168 7.29 0.15 -13.09
C ILE A 168 6.20 -0.42 -12.18
N TYR A 169 6.48 -1.56 -11.59
CA TYR A 169 5.61 -2.23 -10.65
C TYR A 169 6.34 -2.43 -9.33
N MET A 170 5.65 -2.21 -8.24
CA MET A 170 6.13 -2.43 -6.89
C MET A 170 5.24 -3.46 -6.20
N ALA A 171 5.84 -4.41 -5.50
CA ALA A 171 5.14 -5.37 -4.66
C ALA A 171 5.94 -5.56 -3.36
N ALA A 172 5.30 -6.16 -2.35
CA ALA A 172 6.01 -6.49 -1.11
C ALA A 172 5.51 -7.79 -0.49
N SER A 173 6.41 -8.44 0.28
CA SER A 173 6.07 -9.53 1.18
C SER A 173 6.49 -9.20 2.61
N ALA A 174 5.68 -9.62 3.59
CA ALA A 174 6.02 -9.48 5.00
C ALA A 174 7.22 -10.35 5.38
N GLN A 175 8.04 -9.89 6.32
CA GLN A 175 9.18 -10.66 6.83
C GLN A 175 9.01 -11.10 8.28
N GLY A 176 7.90 -10.75 8.90
CA GLY A 176 7.56 -11.11 10.26
C GLY A 176 6.05 -11.17 10.46
N VAL A 177 5.64 -11.35 11.70
CA VAL A 177 4.24 -11.26 12.09
C VAL A 177 3.85 -9.79 12.12
N TYR A 178 2.82 -9.43 11.37
CA TYR A 178 2.33 -8.07 11.27
C TYR A 178 0.82 -8.04 11.00
N ASN A 179 0.11 -7.06 11.50
CA ASN A 179 -1.25 -6.72 11.10
C ASN A 179 -1.44 -5.19 11.08
N PHE A 180 -2.49 -4.72 10.43
CA PHE A 180 -2.80 -3.29 10.34
C PHE A 180 -3.70 -2.80 11.50
N GLY A 181 -3.98 -3.65 12.48
CA GLY A 181 -4.81 -3.33 13.64
C GLY A 181 -6.16 -4.03 13.64
N THR A 182 -7.04 -3.58 14.52
CA THR A 182 -8.40 -4.10 14.65
C THR A 182 -9.28 -3.54 13.54
N ALA A 183 -10.22 -4.36 13.03
CA ALA A 183 -11.21 -3.91 12.09
C ALA A 183 -12.06 -2.78 12.70
N MET A 184 -12.38 -1.80 11.91
CA MET A 184 -13.42 -0.84 12.21
C MET A 184 -14.76 -1.49 11.84
N LEU A 185 -15.65 -1.66 12.80
CA LEU A 185 -16.93 -2.34 12.59
C LEU A 185 -18.05 -1.33 12.34
N VAL A 186 -18.91 -1.63 11.38
CA VAL A 186 -20.14 -0.86 11.15
C VAL A 186 -21.07 -1.03 12.35
N ASP A 187 -21.54 0.08 12.90
CA ASP A 187 -22.48 0.09 14.01
C ASP A 187 -23.81 0.72 13.59
N ASN A 188 -24.69 -0.10 13.06
CA ASN A 188 -26.07 0.27 12.72
C ASN A 188 -26.90 -0.99 12.44
N GLY A 189 -27.73 -1.42 13.38
CA GLY A 189 -28.55 -2.64 13.27
C GLY A 189 -29.28 -2.86 11.94
N PRO A 190 -29.82 -1.84 11.23
CA PRO A 190 -30.38 -2.02 9.90
C PRO A 190 -29.33 -1.98 8.77
N GLY A 191 -28.05 -1.67 9.06
CA GLY A 191 -27.04 -1.40 8.05
C GLY A 191 -27.23 -0.06 7.31
N TYR A 192 -26.47 0.15 6.24
CA TYR A 192 -26.54 1.33 5.40
C TYR A 192 -26.75 0.93 3.94
N ALA A 193 -27.69 1.60 3.27
CA ALA A 193 -27.92 1.38 1.85
C ALA A 193 -26.83 2.06 1.00
N GLU A 194 -26.64 1.57 -0.22
CA GLU A 194 -25.86 2.27 -1.24
C GLU A 194 -26.31 3.74 -1.37
N GLY A 195 -25.37 4.65 -1.49
CA GLY A 195 -25.62 6.09 -1.53
C GLY A 195 -25.70 6.76 -0.16
N SER A 196 -25.60 6.01 0.96
CA SER A 196 -25.52 6.62 2.29
C SER A 196 -24.27 7.50 2.40
N THR A 197 -24.45 8.74 2.88
CA THR A 197 -23.36 9.71 3.03
C THR A 197 -22.86 9.83 4.46
N SER A 198 -23.44 9.07 5.40
CA SER A 198 -23.02 9.03 6.79
C SER A 198 -23.11 7.59 7.28
N ILE A 199 -22.03 7.10 7.87
CA ILE A 199 -21.94 5.78 8.48
C ILE A 199 -21.35 5.90 9.88
N ASN A 200 -21.84 5.10 10.81
CA ASN A 200 -21.28 5.00 12.15
C ASN A 200 -20.41 3.75 12.26
N LEU A 201 -19.27 3.93 12.89
CA LEU A 201 -18.36 2.85 13.24
C LEU A 201 -18.32 2.69 14.77
N ASP A 202 -18.24 1.45 15.23
CA ASP A 202 -18.08 1.15 16.65
C ASP A 202 -16.69 1.60 17.12
N GLY A 203 -16.67 2.30 18.26
CA GLY A 203 -15.45 2.84 18.84
C GLY A 203 -15.33 4.38 18.75
N THR A 204 -14.40 4.90 19.53
CA THR A 204 -14.09 6.33 19.58
C THR A 204 -13.08 6.72 18.51
N ALA A 205 -12.93 8.02 18.24
CA ALA A 205 -11.97 8.52 17.26
C ALA A 205 -10.52 8.12 17.53
N GLY A 206 -10.17 7.74 18.77
CA GLY A 206 -8.87 7.19 19.12
C GLY A 206 -8.66 5.76 18.62
N ASP A 207 -9.74 5.01 18.47
CA ASP A 207 -9.74 3.61 18.00
C ASP A 207 -9.93 3.55 16.47
N ILE A 208 -10.52 4.59 15.88
CA ILE A 208 -10.84 4.67 14.46
C ILE A 208 -9.76 5.49 13.74
N LEU A 209 -8.89 4.79 13.02
CA LEU A 209 -7.73 5.38 12.32
C LEU A 209 -8.08 5.92 10.93
N VAL A 210 -9.12 6.74 10.85
CA VAL A 210 -9.62 7.33 9.61
C VAL A 210 -9.53 8.85 9.66
N ALA A 211 -9.11 9.44 8.57
CA ALA A 211 -9.01 10.90 8.42
C ALA A 211 -9.73 11.40 7.15
N PRO A 212 -10.13 12.68 7.11
CA PRO A 212 -10.65 13.28 5.88
C PRO A 212 -9.64 13.14 4.73
N GLY A 213 -10.13 12.64 3.59
CA GLY A 213 -9.32 12.32 2.42
C GLY A 213 -8.99 10.84 2.26
N ASP A 214 -9.11 10.04 3.30
CA ASP A 214 -8.95 8.59 3.20
C ASP A 214 -10.02 7.96 2.32
N ARG A 215 -9.71 6.80 1.78
CA ARG A 215 -10.62 5.99 0.99
C ARG A 215 -10.91 4.70 1.73
N LEU A 216 -12.18 4.38 1.91
CA LEU A 216 -12.63 3.22 2.68
C LEU A 216 -12.82 2.00 1.78
N LEU A 217 -12.56 0.85 2.38
CA LEU A 217 -12.71 -0.48 1.79
C LEU A 217 -13.59 -1.35 2.71
N ALA A 218 -14.61 -2.00 2.16
CA ALA A 218 -15.30 -3.10 2.83
C ALA A 218 -14.39 -4.33 2.75
N LEU A 219 -13.84 -4.78 3.88
CA LEU A 219 -12.83 -5.85 3.90
C LEU A 219 -13.40 -7.20 3.51
N ASN A 220 -14.65 -7.48 3.89
CA ASN A 220 -15.32 -8.74 3.59
C ASN A 220 -15.56 -8.96 2.09
N ASP A 221 -15.83 -7.88 1.35
CA ASP A 221 -16.20 -7.92 -0.07
C ASP A 221 -15.05 -7.45 -0.99
N GLY A 222 -14.02 -6.81 -0.43
CA GLY A 222 -12.94 -6.18 -1.18
C GLY A 222 -13.40 -4.99 -2.03
N ALA A 223 -14.55 -4.39 -1.69
CA ALA A 223 -15.17 -3.31 -2.45
C ALA A 223 -14.85 -1.93 -1.87
N VAL A 224 -14.54 -0.98 -2.75
CA VAL A 224 -14.30 0.40 -2.37
C VAL A 224 -15.61 1.07 -1.99
N LEU A 225 -15.68 1.66 -0.79
CA LEU A 225 -16.89 2.33 -0.30
C LEU A 225 -16.98 3.79 -0.74
N GLY A 226 -15.90 4.54 -0.66
CA GLY A 226 -15.88 5.97 -1.01
C GLY A 226 -14.80 6.75 -0.28
N TYR A 227 -14.82 8.07 -0.46
CA TYR A 227 -13.88 8.99 0.19
C TYR A 227 -14.49 9.57 1.46
N VAL A 228 -13.68 9.65 2.50
CA VAL A 228 -14.01 10.32 3.75
C VAL A 228 -13.98 11.83 3.55
N GLU A 229 -15.07 12.51 3.90
CA GLU A 229 -15.18 13.97 3.91
C GLU A 229 -14.93 14.55 5.29
N ALA A 230 -15.51 13.91 6.33
CA ALA A 230 -15.36 14.33 7.71
C ALA A 230 -15.45 13.13 8.66
N VAL A 231 -14.86 13.29 9.83
CA VAL A 231 -14.90 12.33 10.95
C VAL A 231 -15.37 13.08 12.18
N THR A 232 -16.38 12.56 12.88
CA THR A 232 -16.91 13.13 14.12
C THR A 232 -17.07 12.04 15.16
N ASP A 233 -16.64 12.33 16.37
CA ASP A 233 -16.75 11.43 17.52
C ASP A 233 -17.78 11.97 18.49
N ASP A 234 -18.71 11.16 18.95
CA ASP A 234 -19.72 11.52 19.97
C ASP A 234 -19.41 10.92 21.35
N GLY A 235 -18.25 10.25 21.48
CA GLY A 235 -17.81 9.60 22.69
C GLY A 235 -18.27 8.14 22.83
N SER A 236 -19.10 7.65 21.92
CA SER A 236 -19.58 6.27 21.85
C SER A 236 -19.37 5.63 20.49
N HIS A 237 -19.53 6.42 19.43
CA HIS A 237 -19.40 6.02 18.04
C HIS A 237 -18.58 7.06 17.29
N THR A 238 -17.91 6.62 16.25
CA THR A 238 -17.30 7.51 15.27
C THR A 238 -18.16 7.57 14.02
N THR A 239 -18.71 8.76 13.73
CA THR A 239 -19.48 9.01 12.52
C THR A 239 -18.55 9.46 11.40
N ILE A 240 -18.56 8.71 10.29
CA ILE A 240 -17.82 9.02 9.08
C ILE A 240 -18.77 9.64 8.05
N THR A 241 -18.50 10.86 7.62
CA THR A 241 -19.18 11.45 6.47
C THR A 241 -18.45 11.06 5.19
N ILE A 242 -19.18 10.47 4.26
CA ILE A 242 -18.67 10.02 2.95
C ILE A 242 -19.02 11.08 1.90
N LYS A 243 -18.04 11.44 1.09
CA LYS A 243 -18.22 12.39 -0.01
C LYS A 243 -19.29 11.89 -0.99
N SER A 244 -20.11 12.82 -1.48
CA SER A 244 -21.13 12.49 -2.51
C SER A 244 -20.49 11.73 -3.70
N PRO A 245 -21.14 10.68 -4.21
CA PRO A 245 -22.56 10.29 -4.00
C PRO A 245 -22.82 9.39 -2.76
N GLY A 246 -21.87 9.18 -1.86
CA GLY A 246 -21.99 8.30 -0.71
C GLY A 246 -21.27 6.95 -0.94
N ILE A 247 -21.60 5.93 -0.12
CA ILE A 247 -21.01 4.61 -0.25
C ILE A 247 -21.48 3.91 -1.54
N ASN A 248 -20.57 3.19 -2.19
CA ASN A 248 -20.82 2.55 -3.50
C ASN A 248 -21.58 1.23 -3.40
N MET A 249 -21.82 0.72 -2.20
CA MET A 249 -22.55 -0.52 -1.95
C MET A 249 -23.26 -0.46 -0.60
N ALA A 250 -24.26 -1.33 -0.40
CA ALA A 250 -24.86 -1.52 0.91
C ALA A 250 -23.91 -2.27 1.86
N ILE A 251 -23.87 -1.87 3.12
CA ILE A 251 -23.10 -2.51 4.19
C ILE A 251 -24.04 -2.85 5.36
N GLN A 252 -23.69 -3.90 6.11
CA GLN A 252 -24.49 -4.39 7.23
C GLN A 252 -23.80 -4.05 8.56
N ASP A 253 -24.58 -4.19 9.62
CA ASP A 253 -24.08 -4.13 10.99
C ASP A 253 -23.00 -5.20 11.23
N GLY A 254 -21.88 -4.78 11.81
CA GLY A 254 -20.73 -5.65 12.05
C GLY A 254 -19.85 -5.92 10.84
N ASP A 255 -20.12 -5.32 9.66
CA ASP A 255 -19.21 -5.41 8.52
C ASP A 255 -17.88 -4.75 8.86
N GLU A 256 -16.78 -5.39 8.43
CA GLU A 256 -15.44 -4.89 8.65
C GLU A 256 -15.05 -3.85 7.59
N ILE A 257 -14.66 -2.68 8.07
CA ILE A 257 -14.18 -1.57 7.23
C ILE A 257 -12.68 -1.36 7.48
N GLY A 258 -11.96 -1.12 6.41
CA GLY A 258 -10.55 -0.76 6.44
C GLY A 258 -10.24 0.42 5.52
N LEU A 259 -8.98 0.80 5.45
CA LEU A 259 -8.48 1.78 4.49
C LEU A 259 -8.19 1.09 3.15
N LEU A 260 -8.56 1.73 2.03
CA LEU A 260 -8.18 1.20 0.71
C LEU A 260 -6.66 1.18 0.56
N TYR A 261 -5.99 2.19 1.09
CA TYR A 261 -4.54 2.38 1.03
C TYR A 261 -3.94 2.50 2.44
N PRO A 262 -3.83 1.38 3.18
CA PRO A 262 -3.27 1.44 4.53
C PRO A 262 -1.77 1.74 4.55
N ILE A 263 -1.10 1.66 3.41
CA ILE A 263 0.28 2.12 3.23
C ILE A 263 0.33 3.09 2.05
N THR A 264 1.01 4.20 2.25
CA THR A 264 1.37 5.12 1.16
C THR A 264 2.87 5.23 1.07
N TYR A 265 3.44 4.83 -0.07
CA TYR A 265 4.86 4.98 -0.35
C TYR A 265 5.12 6.26 -1.15
N ARG A 266 6.20 6.96 -0.79
CA ARG A 266 6.79 8.03 -1.61
C ARG A 266 8.18 7.63 -2.02
N LEU A 267 8.36 7.43 -3.32
CA LEU A 267 9.61 7.03 -3.94
C LEU A 267 10.29 8.25 -4.50
N GLY A 268 11.51 8.56 -4.05
CA GLY A 268 12.32 9.65 -4.58
C GLY A 268 13.33 9.14 -5.60
N PHE A 269 13.43 9.80 -6.72
CA PHE A 269 14.31 9.42 -7.83
C PHE A 269 15.22 10.55 -8.26
N GLU A 270 16.42 10.15 -8.73
CA GLU A 270 17.39 10.98 -9.46
C GLU A 270 17.58 10.41 -10.87
N TYR A 271 17.60 11.27 -11.89
CA TYR A 271 17.86 10.89 -13.27
C TYR A 271 18.54 12.00 -14.08
#